data_e1e979597f85485789672d15a241d90f
#
_entry.id   e1e979597f85485789672d15a241d90f
#
_cell.length_a   1.000
_cell.length_b   1.000
_cell.length_c   1.000
_cell.angle_alpha   90.00
_cell.angle_beta   90.00
_cell.angle_gamma   90.00
#
_symmetry.space_group_name_H-M   'P 1'
#
loop_
_entity.id
_entity.type
_entity.pdbx_description
1 polymer ?
#
loop_
_entity_poly.entity_id
_entity_poly.type
_entity_poly.pdbx_seq_one_letter_code
_entity_poly.pdbx_strand_id
1 'polypeptide(L)'
;MMTFYWICLLLVSLAFVALLFRLIKGPTVSDRVVALDALGVSLISIVALLSLIYGTEFFLEVILLLTILSFIGTTAFAKFIERGEIFDRNNR
;
A
#
# COMPACT_ATOMS: atom_id res chain seq x y z
N MET A 1 1.08 23.07 -14.04
CA MET A 1 0.38 21.83 -13.71
C MET A 1 1.27 20.60 -13.77
N MET A 2 1.98 20.42 -14.88
CA MET A 2 2.89 19.27 -15.02
C MET A 2 3.96 19.23 -13.93
N THR A 3 4.56 20.41 -13.65
CA THR A 3 5.58 20.47 -12.59
C THR A 3 5.01 20.03 -11.25
N PHE A 4 3.78 20.42 -10.97
CA PHE A 4 3.09 20.04 -9.73
C PHE A 4 2.94 18.53 -9.65
N TYR A 5 2.53 17.88 -10.74
CA TYR A 5 2.36 16.43 -10.75
C TYR A 5 3.69 15.71 -10.53
N TRP A 6 4.76 16.19 -11.13
CA TRP A 6 6.08 15.59 -10.95
C TRP A 6 6.58 15.73 -9.52
N ILE A 7 6.30 16.87 -8.89
CA ILE A 7 6.67 17.08 -7.49
C ILE A 7 5.90 16.11 -6.60
N CYS A 8 4.60 15.96 -6.83
CA CYS A 8 3.78 15.01 -6.08
C CYS A 8 4.28 13.58 -6.25
N LEU A 9 4.65 13.22 -7.48
CA LEU A 9 5.17 11.89 -7.77
C LEU A 9 6.46 11.63 -7.00
N LEU A 10 7.33 12.62 -6.94
CA LEU A 10 8.57 12.52 -6.19
C LEU A 10 8.31 12.29 -4.70
N LEU A 11 7.39 13.08 -4.13
CA LEU A 11 7.06 12.97 -2.71
C LEU A 11 6.46 11.61 -2.39
N VAL A 12 5.55 11.12 -3.23
CA VAL A 12 4.92 9.82 -3.03
C VAL A 12 5.95 8.71 -3.16
N SER A 13 6.88 8.84 -4.10
CA SER A 13 7.93 7.84 -4.27
C SER A 13 8.84 7.77 -3.05
N LEU A 14 9.18 8.92 -2.46
CA LEU A 14 9.97 8.95 -1.23
C LEU A 14 9.22 8.27 -0.09
N ALA A 15 7.93 8.55 0.02
CA ALA A 15 7.11 7.91 1.03
C ALA A 15 7.05 6.40 0.83
N PHE A 16 6.98 5.95 -0.42
CA PHE A 16 6.96 4.54 -0.75
C PHE A 16 8.23 3.85 -0.28
N VAL A 17 9.38 4.47 -0.50
CA VAL A 17 10.66 3.92 -0.06
C VAL A 17 10.73 3.86 1.47
N ALA A 18 10.24 4.90 2.14
CA ALA A 18 10.20 4.91 3.60
C ALA A 18 9.32 3.80 4.14
N LEU A 19 8.19 3.53 3.48
CA LEU A 19 7.29 2.46 3.88
C LEU A 19 7.92 1.08 3.66
N LEU A 20 8.67 0.92 2.58
CA LEU A 20 9.40 -0.32 2.35
C LEU A 20 10.40 -0.59 3.49
N PHE A 21 11.10 0.46 3.90
CA PHE A 21 12.03 0.35 5.01
C PHE A 21 11.29 -0.09 6.28
N ARG A 22 10.15 0.53 6.55
CA ARG A 22 9.35 0.20 7.72
C ARG A 22 8.81 -1.23 7.65
N LEU A 23 8.46 -1.69 6.47
CA LEU A 23 7.98 -3.06 6.29
C LEU A 23 9.06 -4.07 6.68
N ILE A 24 10.29 -3.80 6.31
CA ILE A 24 11.41 -4.69 6.63
C ILE A 24 11.78 -4.60 8.11
N LYS A 25 11.77 -3.40 8.68
CA LYS A 25 12.24 -3.14 10.03
C LYS A 25 11.13 -3.14 11.09
N GLY A 26 9.89 -3.36 10.70
CA GLY A 26 8.77 -3.32 11.62
C GLY A 26 8.97 -4.27 12.80
N PRO A 27 8.83 -3.77 14.04
CA PRO A 27 9.07 -4.63 15.22
C PRO A 27 8.00 -5.68 15.44
N THR A 28 6.77 -5.42 15.03
CA THR A 28 5.68 -6.37 15.19
C THR A 28 5.06 -6.71 13.84
N VAL A 29 4.35 -7.84 13.79
CA VAL A 29 3.65 -8.25 12.59
C VAL A 29 2.55 -7.25 12.24
N SER A 30 1.88 -6.73 13.26
CA SER A 30 0.83 -5.72 13.04
C SER A 30 1.39 -4.47 12.35
N ASP A 31 2.56 -4.00 12.78
CA ASP A 31 3.20 -2.85 12.17
C ASP A 31 3.55 -3.13 10.71
N ARG A 32 4.00 -4.34 10.43
CA ARG A 32 4.33 -4.72 9.05
C ARG A 32 3.10 -4.73 8.16
N VAL A 33 1.96 -5.21 8.69
CA VAL A 33 0.72 -5.24 7.92
C VAL A 33 0.23 -3.84 7.63
N VAL A 34 0.32 -2.93 8.60
CA VAL A 34 -0.05 -1.54 8.38
C VAL A 34 0.84 -0.91 7.32
N ALA A 35 2.15 -1.20 7.37
CA ALA A 35 3.07 -0.69 6.36
C ALA A 35 2.74 -1.25 4.98
N LEU A 36 2.37 -2.53 4.91
CA LEU A 36 1.99 -3.15 3.64
C LEU A 36 0.76 -2.48 3.05
N ASP A 37 -0.23 -2.18 3.88
CA ASP A 37 -1.43 -1.47 3.43
C ASP A 37 -1.07 -0.08 2.90
N ALA A 38 -0.23 0.64 3.65
CA ALA A 38 0.21 1.96 3.23
C ALA A 38 0.99 1.91 1.91
N LEU A 39 1.78 0.85 1.70
CA LEU A 39 2.46 0.64 0.44
C LEU A 39 1.47 0.49 -0.71
N GLY A 40 0.37 -0.23 -0.48
CA GLY A 40 -0.67 -0.37 -1.48
C GLY A 40 -1.27 0.96 -1.87
N VAL A 41 -1.59 1.80 -0.88
CA VAL A 41 -2.13 3.13 -1.13
C VAL A 41 -1.11 3.99 -1.88
N SER A 42 0.17 3.91 -1.50
CA SER A 42 1.22 4.65 -2.19
C SER A 42 1.34 4.23 -3.65
N LEU A 43 1.28 2.93 -3.92
CA LEU A 43 1.33 2.42 -5.29
C LEU A 43 0.15 2.93 -6.11
N ILE A 44 -1.04 2.91 -5.53
CA ILE A 44 -2.24 3.43 -6.19
C ILE A 44 -2.05 4.92 -6.50
N SER A 45 -1.49 5.67 -5.56
CA SER A 45 -1.22 7.09 -5.75
C SER A 45 -0.24 7.33 -6.90
N ILE A 46 0.81 6.51 -6.99
CA ILE A 46 1.78 6.63 -8.08
C ILE A 46 1.11 6.38 -9.41
N VAL A 47 0.29 5.35 -9.52
CA VAL A 47 -0.41 5.03 -10.75
C VAL A 47 -1.39 6.13 -11.11
N ALA A 48 -2.10 6.67 -10.11
CA ALA A 48 -3.04 7.77 -10.33
C ALA A 48 -2.32 9.01 -10.87
N LEU A 49 -1.16 9.34 -10.29
CA LEU A 49 -0.38 10.49 -10.76
C LEU A 49 0.12 10.27 -12.18
N LEU A 50 0.57 9.07 -12.51
CA LEU A 50 0.98 8.74 -13.87
C LEU A 50 -0.18 8.88 -14.84
N SER A 51 -1.38 8.47 -14.42
CA SER A 51 -2.57 8.63 -15.24
C SER A 51 -2.84 10.10 -15.55
N LEU A 52 -2.69 10.96 -14.54
CA LEU A 52 -2.87 12.40 -14.73
C LEU A 52 -1.81 12.98 -15.65
N ILE A 53 -0.57 12.55 -15.52
CA ILE A 53 0.53 13.07 -16.34
C ILE A 53 0.36 12.67 -17.79
N TYR A 54 0.03 11.41 -18.05
CA TYR A 54 -0.09 10.90 -19.42
C TYR A 54 -1.48 11.10 -20.01
N GLY A 55 -2.47 11.37 -19.17
CA GLY A 55 -3.81 11.65 -19.64
C GLY A 55 -4.51 10.48 -20.29
N THR A 56 -4.24 9.25 -19.84
CA THR A 56 -4.87 8.06 -20.40
C THR A 56 -5.87 7.46 -19.43
N GLU A 57 -6.95 6.95 -19.97
CA GLU A 57 -7.98 6.29 -19.17
C GLU A 57 -7.63 4.83 -18.83
N PHE A 58 -6.64 4.29 -19.50
CA PHE A 58 -6.21 2.92 -19.26
C PHE A 58 -5.83 2.70 -17.80
N PHE A 59 -5.18 3.69 -17.20
CA PHE A 59 -4.73 3.58 -15.81
C PHE A 59 -5.89 3.57 -14.82
N LEU A 60 -7.06 4.04 -15.22
CA LEU A 60 -8.24 4.02 -14.34
C LEU A 60 -8.61 2.59 -13.99
N GLU A 61 -8.63 1.69 -14.95
CA GLU A 61 -8.92 0.29 -14.70
C GLU A 61 -7.87 -0.34 -13.80
N VAL A 62 -6.60 -0.02 -14.03
CA VAL A 62 -5.51 -0.52 -13.20
C VAL A 62 -5.68 -0.01 -11.76
N ILE A 63 -6.04 1.25 -11.59
CA ILE A 63 -6.26 1.83 -10.26
C ILE A 63 -7.37 1.07 -9.53
N LEU A 64 -8.48 0.82 -10.21
CA LEU A 64 -9.60 0.10 -9.62
C LEU A 64 -9.20 -1.32 -9.20
N LEU A 65 -8.48 -2.02 -10.06
CA LEU A 65 -8.02 -3.36 -9.76
C LEU A 65 -7.07 -3.38 -8.58
N LEU A 66 -6.12 -2.44 -8.55
CA LEU A 66 -5.17 -2.34 -7.45
C LEU A 66 -5.88 -2.01 -6.14
N THR A 67 -6.90 -1.15 -6.19
CA THR A 67 -7.64 -0.78 -4.99
C THR A 67 -8.37 -1.99 -4.41
N ILE A 68 -9.04 -2.73 -5.25
CA ILE A 68 -9.78 -3.92 -4.82
C ILE A 68 -8.81 -4.97 -4.29
N LEU A 69 -7.73 -5.21 -5.02
CA LEU A 69 -6.73 -6.21 -4.63
C LEU A 69 -6.07 -5.84 -3.31
N SER A 70 -5.75 -4.57 -3.13
CA SER A 70 -5.14 -4.06 -1.90
C SER A 70 -6.08 -4.24 -0.71
N PHE A 71 -7.35 -3.91 -0.90
CA PHE A 71 -8.34 -4.05 0.16
C PHE A 71 -8.49 -5.51 0.58
N ILE A 72 -8.62 -6.40 -0.39
CA ILE A 72 -8.75 -7.84 -0.10
C ILE A 72 -7.49 -8.36 0.58
N GLY A 73 -6.33 -7.96 0.09
CA GLY A 73 -5.06 -8.39 0.67
C GLY A 73 -4.91 -7.98 2.11
N THR A 74 -5.22 -6.71 2.42
CA THR A 74 -5.11 -6.19 3.78
C THR A 74 -6.09 -6.89 4.71
N THR A 75 -7.31 -7.09 4.25
CA THR A 75 -8.33 -7.78 5.04
C THR A 75 -7.92 -9.21 5.33
N ALA A 76 -7.38 -9.90 4.34
CA ALA A 76 -6.92 -11.28 4.51
C ALA A 76 -5.78 -11.35 5.50
N PHE A 77 -4.81 -10.45 5.41
CA PHE A 77 -3.69 -10.39 6.34
C PHE A 77 -4.15 -10.09 7.75
N ALA A 78 -5.08 -9.15 7.89
CA ALA A 78 -5.59 -8.79 9.21
C ALA A 78 -6.26 -9.99 9.88
N LYS A 79 -7.06 -10.73 9.14
CA LYS A 79 -7.70 -11.92 9.67
C LYS A 79 -6.70 -13.01 10.00
N PHE A 80 -5.69 -13.17 9.16
CA PHE A 80 -4.66 -14.17 9.39
C PHE A 80 -3.91 -13.88 10.70
N ILE A 81 -3.55 -12.64 10.93
CA ILE A 81 -2.83 -12.22 12.12
C ILE A 81 -3.70 -12.41 13.36
N GLU A 82 -4.97 -12.04 13.26
CA GLU A 82 -5.91 -12.18 14.35
C GLU A 82 -6.04 -13.64 14.78
N ARG A 83 -6.17 -14.55 13.81
CA ARG A 83 -6.25 -15.96 14.09
C ARG A 83 -4.93 -16.50 14.66
N GLY A 84 -3.82 -16.01 14.14
CA GLY A 84 -2.52 -16.41 14.63
C GLY A 84 -2.33 -16.04 16.10
N GLU A 85 -2.77 -14.84 16.48
CA GLU A 85 -2.69 -14.41 17.87
C GLU A 85 -3.57 -15.28 18.77
N ILE A 86 -4.77 -15.59 18.31
CA ILE A 86 -5.68 -16.43 19.08
C ILE A 86 -5.07 -17.81 19.27
N PHE A 87 -4.47 -18.36 18.24
CA PHE A 87 -3.81 -19.66 18.34
C PHE A 87 -2.65 -19.62 19.32
N ASP A 88 -1.84 -18.58 19.28
CA ASP A 88 -0.72 -18.45 20.21
C ASP A 88 -1.20 -18.38 21.64
N ARG A 89 -2.29 -17.68 21.88
CA ARG A 89 -2.87 -17.57 23.21
C ARG A 89 -3.38 -18.91 23.69
N ASN A 90 -3.99 -19.68 22.81
CA ASN A 90 -4.54 -20.99 23.18
C ASN A 90 -3.45 -22.00 23.46
N ASN A 91 -2.30 -21.83 22.84
CA ASN A 91 -1.19 -22.76 23.03
C ASN A 91 -0.42 -22.52 24.32
N ARG A 92 -0.69 -21.41 24.96
CA ARG A 92 -0.09 -21.13 26.25
C ARG A 92 -0.95 -21.75 27.37
#